data_917bff3c8a2e393eac64671441ac8915
#
_entry.id   917bff3c8a2e393eac64671441ac8915
#
_cell.length_a   1.000
_cell.length_b   1.000
_cell.length_c   1.000
_cell.angle_alpha   90.00
_cell.angle_beta   90.00
_cell.angle_gamma   90.00
#
_symmetry.space_group_name_H-M   'P 1'
#
loop_
_entity.id
_entity.type
_entity.pdbx_description
1 polymer ?
#
loop_
_entity_poly.entity_id
_entity_poly.type
_entity_poly.pdbx_seq_one_letter_code
_entity_poly.pdbx_strand_id
1 'polypeptide(L)'
;SSHVTKRDIDIGYRAWKPKPWLGRHGMMKGWIAEAVAAEGSRAGLRIDISMEEKDLLLGDAWYRFLLRSRYTIGVESGAGILDRDGKIRECADAFVADHPEASFEDVERACFAGLDGGLNLRTISPRHLEAAATRTPQILVEGTYDGILEAGRHYIPLRTDFSNLPDIVDVVMRGDGHRELAEQAHSDLVASGNYGYEAFVRTVLAAVPLKSAGQSRRQGILLRGLSAWEHAADGPSWGWVRIRQRVRPMVREVLRRTGLLATVMSARAARRARRLRAN
;
A
#
# COMPACT_ATOMS: atom_id res chain seq x y z
N SER A 1 -1.98 13.27 -27.78
CA SER A 1 -0.89 14.11 -27.26
C SER A 1 -0.44 13.56 -25.93
N SER A 2 0.70 12.89 -25.91
CA SER A 2 1.31 12.41 -24.66
C SER A 2 1.83 13.63 -23.89
N HIS A 3 1.07 14.09 -22.91
CA HIS A 3 1.60 15.00 -21.90
C HIS A 3 2.63 14.23 -21.07
N VAL A 4 3.90 14.30 -21.48
CA VAL A 4 5.00 13.83 -20.64
C VAL A 4 5.00 14.71 -19.40
N THR A 5 4.51 14.20 -18.30
CA THR A 5 4.54 14.90 -17.01
C THR A 5 6.01 15.12 -16.64
N LYS A 6 6.42 16.37 -16.48
CA LYS A 6 7.79 16.70 -16.05
C LYS A 6 8.00 16.11 -14.65
N ARG A 7 8.97 15.18 -14.51
CA ARG A 7 9.35 14.63 -13.21
C ARG A 7 10.28 15.63 -12.50
N ASP A 8 9.69 16.46 -11.66
CA ASP A 8 10.35 17.57 -10.96
C ASP A 8 10.80 17.21 -9.52
N ILE A 9 10.43 16.03 -9.04
CA ILE A 9 10.85 15.44 -7.76
C ILE A 9 11.85 14.33 -8.09
N ASP A 10 13.04 14.35 -7.49
CA ASP A 10 14.03 13.30 -7.73
C ASP A 10 13.66 12.04 -6.95
N ILE A 11 13.37 12.16 -5.65
CA ILE A 11 12.86 11.05 -4.84
C ILE A 11 11.63 11.50 -4.07
N GLY A 12 10.50 10.81 -4.29
CA GLY A 12 9.23 11.08 -3.63
C GLY A 12 8.78 9.93 -2.72
N TYR A 13 8.27 10.25 -1.52
CA TYR A 13 7.72 9.27 -0.60
C TYR A 13 6.65 9.85 0.33
N ARG A 14 5.62 9.06 0.58
CA ARG A 14 4.59 9.34 1.59
C ARG A 14 4.32 8.08 2.40
N ALA A 15 4.38 8.18 3.71
CA ALA A 15 4.04 7.08 4.61
C ALA A 15 3.39 7.63 5.88
N TRP A 16 2.80 6.75 6.65
CA TRP A 16 2.45 7.03 8.03
C TRP A 16 3.71 6.93 8.90
N LYS A 17 3.84 7.80 9.90
CA LYS A 17 4.89 7.69 10.89
C LYS A 17 4.76 6.35 11.61
N PRO A 18 5.75 5.46 11.52
CA PRO A 18 5.66 4.14 12.10
C PRO A 18 5.64 4.22 13.62
N LYS A 19 5.04 3.21 14.24
CA LYS A 19 4.96 3.07 15.68
C LYS A 19 5.81 1.91 16.14
N PRO A 20 6.54 2.00 17.28
CA PRO A 20 7.45 0.95 17.74
C PRO A 20 6.81 -0.43 17.92
N TRP A 21 5.54 -0.47 18.30
CA TRP A 21 4.78 -1.72 18.45
C TRP A 21 4.53 -2.51 17.14
N LEU A 22 4.89 -1.94 15.99
CA LEU A 22 4.94 -2.66 14.71
C LEU A 22 6.21 -3.50 14.55
N GLY A 23 7.16 -3.39 15.49
CA GLY A 23 8.46 -4.04 15.43
C GLY A 23 9.42 -3.37 14.45
N ARG A 24 10.63 -3.87 14.39
CA ARG A 24 11.74 -3.37 13.56
C ARG A 24 11.35 -3.26 12.07
N HIS A 25 10.62 -4.26 11.57
CA HIS A 25 10.15 -4.22 10.19
C HIS A 25 9.18 -3.04 9.95
N GLY A 26 8.26 -2.78 10.87
CA GLY A 26 7.35 -1.63 10.78
C GLY A 26 8.09 -0.30 10.82
N MET A 27 9.13 -0.19 11.67
CA MET A 27 9.97 0.99 11.80
C MET A 27 10.82 1.29 10.56
N MET A 28 11.12 0.28 9.75
CA MET A 28 11.91 0.43 8.52
C MET A 28 11.35 1.50 7.59
N LYS A 29 10.02 1.73 7.58
CA LYS A 29 9.36 2.79 6.81
C LYS A 29 9.82 4.20 7.20
N GLY A 30 10.10 4.40 8.49
CA GLY A 30 10.63 5.65 8.99
C GLY A 30 12.12 5.78 8.71
N TRP A 31 12.88 4.74 9.04
CA TRP A 31 14.32 4.76 8.88
C TRP A 31 14.76 4.96 7.43
N ILE A 32 14.11 4.30 6.45
CA ILE A 32 14.40 4.56 5.03
C ILE A 32 14.07 5.99 4.63
N ALA A 33 12.96 6.54 5.13
CA ALA A 33 12.57 7.92 4.84
C ALA A 33 13.61 8.92 5.35
N GLU A 34 14.07 8.75 6.59
CA GLU A 34 15.10 9.58 7.23
C GLU A 34 16.45 9.45 6.54
N ALA A 35 16.91 8.23 6.29
CA ALA A 35 18.19 7.98 5.63
C ALA A 35 18.24 8.56 4.22
N VAL A 36 17.21 8.31 3.39
CA VAL A 36 17.15 8.82 2.02
C VAL A 36 16.99 10.33 1.98
N ALA A 37 16.21 10.92 2.90
CA ALA A 37 16.08 12.37 2.99
C ALA A 37 17.41 13.03 3.34
N ALA A 38 18.15 12.49 4.29
CA ALA A 38 19.45 13.02 4.70
C ALA A 38 20.50 12.90 3.58
N GLU A 39 20.67 11.70 3.00
CA GLU A 39 21.68 11.46 1.97
C GLU A 39 21.34 12.20 0.67
N GLY A 40 20.08 12.14 0.24
CA GLY A 40 19.64 12.82 -0.97
C GLY A 40 19.73 14.34 -0.87
N SER A 41 19.40 14.92 0.29
CA SER A 41 19.57 16.37 0.51
C SER A 41 21.03 16.78 0.51
N ARG A 42 21.91 15.98 1.09
CA ARG A 42 23.36 16.23 1.07
C ARG A 42 23.90 16.21 -0.35
N ALA A 43 23.37 15.34 -1.19
CA ALA A 43 23.71 15.25 -2.61
C ALA A 43 23.04 16.32 -3.50
N GLY A 44 22.19 17.18 -2.95
CA GLY A 44 21.49 18.23 -3.70
C GLY A 44 20.30 17.73 -4.54
N LEU A 45 19.77 16.55 -4.25
CA LEU A 45 18.56 16.02 -4.88
C LEU A 45 17.31 16.77 -4.41
N ARG A 46 16.32 16.87 -5.29
CA ARG A 46 14.98 17.41 -4.96
C ARG A 46 14.16 16.33 -4.28
N ILE A 47 14.22 16.32 -2.95
CA ILE A 47 13.56 15.34 -2.09
C ILE A 47 12.17 15.85 -1.71
N ASP A 48 11.14 15.01 -1.86
CA ASP A 48 9.78 15.25 -1.38
C ASP A 48 9.31 14.02 -0.59
N ILE A 49 9.78 13.93 0.64
CA ILE A 49 9.52 12.85 1.59
C ILE A 49 8.75 13.40 2.79
N SER A 50 7.60 12.82 3.11
CA SER A 50 6.87 13.18 4.34
C SER A 50 6.17 11.96 4.94
N MET A 51 6.15 11.95 6.29
CA MET A 51 5.39 11.01 7.11
C MET A 51 4.33 11.73 7.96
N GLU A 52 4.10 13.01 7.70
CA GLU A 52 3.10 13.81 8.40
C GLU A 52 1.68 13.55 7.87
N GLU A 53 0.71 13.50 8.76
CA GLU A 53 -0.69 13.23 8.40
C GLU A 53 -1.26 14.28 7.43
N LYS A 54 -0.88 15.56 7.61
CA LYS A 54 -1.31 16.67 6.73
C LYS A 54 -0.84 16.53 5.29
N ASP A 55 0.25 15.77 5.04
CA ASP A 55 0.85 15.59 3.73
C ASP A 55 0.40 14.29 3.05
N LEU A 56 -0.60 13.62 3.63
CA LEU A 56 -1.18 12.40 3.07
C LEU A 56 -1.87 12.70 1.75
N LEU A 57 -1.50 11.93 0.74
CA LEU A 57 -2.08 12.04 -0.60
C LEU A 57 -3.06 10.89 -0.85
N LEU A 58 -4.29 11.22 -1.23
CA LEU A 58 -5.35 10.26 -1.51
C LEU A 58 -5.83 10.37 -2.96
N GLY A 59 -6.26 9.25 -3.53
CA GLY A 59 -6.83 9.18 -4.87
C GLY A 59 -5.89 9.74 -5.93
N ASP A 60 -6.41 10.60 -6.81
CA ASP A 60 -5.66 11.17 -7.93
C ASP A 60 -4.43 11.99 -7.53
N ALA A 61 -4.41 12.57 -6.31
CA ALA A 61 -3.27 13.34 -5.83
C ALA A 61 -2.04 12.43 -5.63
N TRP A 62 -2.25 11.20 -5.17
CA TRP A 62 -1.20 10.19 -5.02
C TRP A 62 -0.60 9.80 -6.38
N TYR A 63 -1.42 9.50 -7.38
CA TYR A 63 -0.92 9.15 -8.71
C TYR A 63 -0.19 10.32 -9.39
N ARG A 64 -0.70 11.56 -9.25
CA ARG A 64 0.00 12.74 -9.74
C ARG A 64 1.36 12.93 -9.07
N PHE A 65 1.46 12.64 -7.78
CA PHE A 65 2.72 12.68 -7.06
C PHE A 65 3.72 11.64 -7.60
N LEU A 66 3.30 10.39 -7.81
CA LEU A 66 4.14 9.36 -8.43
C LEU A 66 4.59 9.76 -9.83
N LEU A 67 3.70 10.30 -10.67
CA LEU A 67 4.04 10.76 -12.01
C LEU A 67 5.02 11.93 -12.03
N ARG A 68 5.11 12.73 -10.97
CA ARG A 68 6.09 13.81 -10.79
C ARG A 68 7.41 13.31 -10.19
N SER A 69 7.43 12.15 -9.58
CA SER A 69 8.61 11.58 -8.93
C SER A 69 9.44 10.79 -9.93
N ARG A 70 10.75 11.04 -9.97
CA ARG A 70 11.70 10.24 -10.77
C ARG A 70 11.88 8.86 -10.15
N TYR A 71 11.92 8.82 -8.82
CA TYR A 71 12.00 7.60 -8.03
C TYR A 71 11.03 7.68 -6.84
N THR A 72 10.59 6.53 -6.38
CA THR A 72 9.94 6.39 -5.07
C THR A 72 10.67 5.34 -4.24
N ILE A 73 10.59 5.46 -2.92
CA ILE A 73 11.21 4.50 -2.01
C ILE A 73 10.15 3.65 -1.32
N GLY A 74 10.55 2.51 -0.77
CA GLY A 74 9.60 1.66 -0.06
C GLY A 74 10.22 0.45 0.61
N VAL A 75 9.36 -0.25 1.33
CA VAL A 75 9.63 -1.51 2.01
C VAL A 75 8.41 -2.41 1.87
N GLU A 76 8.55 -3.69 2.16
CA GLU A 76 7.40 -4.59 2.32
C GLU A 76 6.42 -4.01 3.35
N SER A 77 5.13 -4.23 3.14
CA SER A 77 4.11 -3.95 4.14
C SER A 77 4.16 -4.98 5.26
N GLY A 78 3.51 -4.66 6.40
CA GLY A 78 3.39 -5.60 7.49
C GLY A 78 4.04 -5.11 8.78
N ALA A 79 4.28 -6.07 9.68
CA ALA A 79 4.82 -5.83 11.02
C ALA A 79 5.78 -6.97 11.39
N GLY A 80 6.66 -6.73 12.36
CA GLY A 80 7.51 -7.76 12.96
C GLY A 80 6.86 -8.48 14.14
N ILE A 81 5.73 -7.93 14.64
CA ILE A 81 5.07 -8.37 15.86
C ILE A 81 3.58 -8.58 15.59
N LEU A 82 3.00 -9.64 16.16
CA LEU A 82 1.56 -9.86 16.23
C LEU A 82 1.05 -9.53 17.64
N ASP A 83 0.48 -8.35 17.80
CA ASP A 83 -0.18 -7.94 19.04
C ASP A 83 -1.62 -8.47 19.07
N ARG A 84 -1.85 -9.55 19.83
CA ARG A 84 -3.14 -10.27 19.85
C ARG A 84 -4.24 -9.57 20.62
N ASP A 85 -3.89 -8.87 21.68
CA ASP A 85 -4.83 -8.28 22.65
C ASP A 85 -4.63 -6.77 22.84
N GLY A 86 -3.72 -6.15 22.11
CA GLY A 86 -3.43 -4.72 22.16
C GLY A 86 -2.48 -4.28 23.26
N LYS A 87 -1.99 -5.21 24.10
CA LYS A 87 -1.15 -4.87 25.26
C LYS A 87 0.24 -4.35 24.88
N ILE A 88 0.83 -4.89 23.80
CA ILE A 88 2.10 -4.41 23.29
C ILE A 88 1.97 -2.95 22.85
N ARG A 89 0.89 -2.65 22.12
CA ARG A 89 0.59 -1.29 21.70
C ARG A 89 0.37 -0.36 22.89
N GLU A 90 -0.46 -0.76 23.86
CA GLU A 90 -0.73 0.03 25.07
C GLU A 90 0.56 0.31 25.84
N CYS A 91 1.42 -0.70 26.03
CA CYS A 91 2.72 -0.53 26.67
C CYS A 91 3.62 0.45 25.90
N ALA A 92 3.77 0.23 24.59
CA ALA A 92 4.66 1.05 23.76
C ALA A 92 4.19 2.52 23.68
N ASP A 93 2.87 2.74 23.51
CA ASP A 93 2.32 4.10 23.45
C ASP A 93 2.50 4.82 24.80
N ALA A 94 2.28 4.14 25.94
CA ALA A 94 2.51 4.70 27.28
C ALA A 94 4.00 4.97 27.52
N PHE A 95 4.88 4.01 27.20
CA PHE A 95 6.32 4.16 27.39
C PHE A 95 6.89 5.34 26.60
N VAL A 96 6.50 5.51 25.33
CA VAL A 96 6.93 6.64 24.50
C VAL A 96 6.36 7.96 25.01
N ALA A 97 5.14 7.99 25.58
CA ALA A 97 4.57 9.19 26.18
C ALA A 97 5.36 9.65 27.42
N ASP A 98 5.81 8.68 28.23
CA ASP A 98 6.59 8.95 29.44
C ASP A 98 8.09 9.21 29.13
N HIS A 99 8.59 8.67 28.02
CA HIS A 99 9.98 8.77 27.56
C HIS A 99 10.06 9.19 26.08
N PRO A 100 9.80 10.47 25.74
CA PRO A 100 9.74 10.95 24.36
C PRO A 100 11.01 10.74 23.55
N GLU A 101 12.18 10.69 24.21
CA GLU A 101 13.50 10.49 23.61
C GLU A 101 13.92 9.01 23.55
N ALA A 102 13.05 8.08 23.96
CA ALA A 102 13.38 6.65 23.97
C ALA A 102 13.66 6.14 22.55
N SER A 103 14.73 5.37 22.41
CA SER A 103 15.03 4.65 21.18
C SER A 103 14.05 3.49 20.94
N PHE A 104 14.01 2.98 19.72
CA PHE A 104 13.25 1.77 19.41
C PHE A 104 13.66 0.61 20.32
N GLU A 105 14.96 0.45 20.55
CA GLU A 105 15.55 -0.59 21.40
C GLU A 105 15.11 -0.49 22.86
N ASP A 106 14.89 0.72 23.36
CA ASP A 106 14.36 0.92 24.73
C ASP A 106 12.91 0.48 24.84
N VAL A 107 12.09 0.85 23.85
CA VAL A 107 10.69 0.41 23.76
C VAL A 107 10.59 -1.10 23.59
N GLU A 108 11.43 -1.68 22.71
CA GLU A 108 11.50 -3.14 22.51
C GLU A 108 11.80 -3.86 23.83
N ARG A 109 12.83 -3.40 24.53
CA ARG A 109 13.25 -4.00 25.81
C ARG A 109 12.15 -3.90 26.88
N ALA A 110 11.46 -2.77 26.93
CA ALA A 110 10.46 -2.53 27.95
C ALA A 110 9.12 -3.25 27.67
N CYS A 111 8.70 -3.35 26.41
CA CYS A 111 7.33 -3.73 26.08
C CYS A 111 7.18 -5.06 25.34
N PHE A 112 8.20 -5.49 24.59
CA PHE A 112 8.07 -6.69 23.73
C PHE A 112 9.41 -7.41 23.50
N ALA A 113 10.30 -7.41 24.49
CA ALA A 113 11.61 -8.07 24.40
C ALA A 113 11.49 -9.50 23.88
N GLY A 114 12.26 -9.82 22.82
CA GLY A 114 12.31 -11.14 22.21
C GLY A 114 11.07 -11.56 21.38
N LEU A 115 10.12 -10.68 21.16
CA LEU A 115 8.93 -10.96 20.34
C LEU A 115 9.07 -10.53 18.89
N ASP A 116 9.95 -9.55 18.61
CA ASP A 116 10.14 -9.03 17.26
C ASP A 116 10.88 -10.05 16.37
N GLY A 117 10.39 -10.19 15.13
CA GLY A 117 10.99 -11.10 14.15
C GLY A 117 10.62 -12.57 14.31
N GLY A 118 9.85 -12.94 15.35
CA GLY A 118 9.37 -14.31 15.56
C GLY A 118 8.37 -14.80 14.51
N LEU A 119 7.74 -13.89 13.79
CA LEU A 119 6.77 -14.17 12.74
C LEU A 119 7.11 -13.37 11.48
N ASN A 120 6.96 -14.00 10.31
CA ASN A 120 7.02 -13.29 9.04
C ASN A 120 5.60 -12.80 8.66
N LEU A 121 5.29 -11.55 9.01
CA LEU A 121 4.03 -10.88 8.67
C LEU A 121 4.21 -9.85 7.55
N ARG A 122 5.15 -10.11 6.65
CA ARG A 122 5.49 -9.22 5.54
C ARG A 122 4.70 -9.58 4.30
N THR A 123 4.39 -8.58 3.49
CA THR A 123 3.69 -8.76 2.21
C THR A 123 3.99 -7.58 1.27
N ILE A 124 3.77 -7.80 -0.01
CA ILE A 124 3.81 -6.72 -1.00
C ILE A 124 2.78 -5.63 -0.66
N SER A 125 3.13 -4.37 -0.87
CA SER A 125 2.21 -3.25 -0.70
C SER A 125 1.54 -2.91 -2.03
N PRO A 126 0.26 -2.50 -2.06
CA PRO A 126 -0.38 -1.94 -3.26
C PRO A 126 0.41 -0.79 -3.89
N ARG A 127 1.15 -0.02 -3.10
CA ARG A 127 2.00 1.08 -3.59
C ARG A 127 3.05 0.64 -4.59
N HIS A 128 3.55 -0.59 -4.50
CA HIS A 128 4.52 -1.12 -5.47
C HIS A 128 3.87 -1.34 -6.83
N LEU A 129 2.61 -1.82 -6.86
CA LEU A 129 1.84 -1.96 -8.09
C LEU A 129 1.44 -0.59 -8.67
N GLU A 130 1.12 0.37 -7.82
CA GLU A 130 0.81 1.75 -8.23
C GLU A 130 2.03 2.46 -8.82
N ALA A 131 3.22 2.26 -8.25
CA ALA A 131 4.47 2.76 -8.80
C ALA A 131 4.77 2.10 -10.17
N ALA A 132 4.58 0.79 -10.31
CA ALA A 132 4.69 0.08 -11.58
C ALA A 132 3.68 0.62 -12.62
N ALA A 133 2.43 0.88 -12.21
CA ALA A 133 1.39 1.44 -13.09
C ALA A 133 1.74 2.84 -13.62
N THR A 134 2.41 3.66 -12.80
CA THR A 134 2.86 5.01 -13.18
C THR A 134 4.27 5.02 -13.82
N ARG A 135 4.87 3.85 -14.02
CA ARG A 135 6.26 3.70 -14.49
C ARG A 135 7.22 4.56 -13.67
N THR A 136 7.04 4.55 -12.36
CA THR A 136 7.93 5.23 -11.42
C THR A 136 8.92 4.20 -10.87
N PRO A 137 10.22 4.31 -11.21
CA PRO A 137 11.26 3.44 -10.67
C PRO A 137 11.23 3.42 -9.15
N GLN A 138 11.43 2.25 -8.57
CA GLN A 138 11.38 2.04 -7.14
C GLN A 138 12.76 1.71 -6.58
N ILE A 139 13.11 2.32 -5.46
CA ILE A 139 14.25 1.97 -4.61
C ILE A 139 13.64 1.30 -3.38
N LEU A 140 13.80 -0.01 -3.25
CA LEU A 140 13.15 -0.77 -2.20
C LEU A 140 14.18 -1.47 -1.31
N VAL A 141 13.92 -1.46 -0.01
CA VAL A 141 14.70 -2.30 0.92
C VAL A 141 14.58 -3.76 0.51
N GLU A 142 15.67 -4.49 0.53
CA GLU A 142 15.70 -5.92 0.21
C GLU A 142 14.65 -6.69 1.00
N GLY A 143 13.91 -7.53 0.29
CA GLY A 143 12.79 -8.30 0.84
C GLY A 143 12.34 -9.38 -0.11
N THR A 144 11.35 -10.16 0.30
CA THR A 144 10.78 -11.25 -0.51
C THR A 144 9.70 -10.78 -1.47
N TYR A 145 8.97 -9.73 -1.11
CA TYR A 145 7.86 -9.15 -1.87
C TYR A 145 6.89 -10.19 -2.43
N ASP A 146 6.64 -11.25 -1.66
CA ASP A 146 5.80 -12.40 -2.03
C ASP A 146 6.25 -13.10 -3.33
N GLY A 147 7.52 -12.95 -3.74
CA GLY A 147 8.04 -13.46 -5.01
C GLY A 147 7.52 -12.73 -6.25
N ILE A 148 6.83 -11.60 -6.06
CA ILE A 148 6.23 -10.80 -7.15
C ILE A 148 7.21 -9.78 -7.69
N LEU A 149 8.03 -9.17 -6.80
CA LEU A 149 9.07 -8.22 -7.18
C LEU A 149 10.45 -8.87 -7.08
N GLU A 150 11.26 -8.69 -8.12
CA GLU A 150 12.63 -9.18 -8.21
C GLU A 150 13.62 -8.02 -8.17
N ALA A 151 14.61 -8.10 -7.28
CA ALA A 151 15.68 -7.12 -7.18
C ALA A 151 16.49 -7.04 -8.49
N GLY A 152 16.83 -5.83 -8.93
CA GLY A 152 17.57 -5.60 -10.17
C GLY A 152 16.74 -5.79 -11.45
N ARG A 153 15.51 -6.31 -11.36
CA ARG A 153 14.57 -6.46 -12.48
C ARG A 153 13.40 -5.48 -12.39
N HIS A 154 12.79 -5.36 -11.19
CA HIS A 154 11.61 -4.54 -10.97
C HIS A 154 11.91 -3.33 -10.08
N TYR A 155 13.00 -3.37 -9.31
CA TYR A 155 13.41 -2.30 -8.39
C TYR A 155 14.91 -2.28 -8.14
N ILE A 156 15.41 -1.15 -7.65
CA ILE A 156 16.80 -0.98 -7.19
C ILE A 156 16.85 -1.46 -5.74
N PRO A 157 17.65 -2.51 -5.43
CA PRO A 157 17.74 -3.03 -4.07
C PRO A 157 18.54 -2.10 -3.16
N LEU A 158 17.95 -1.69 -2.05
CA LEU A 158 18.58 -1.01 -0.95
C LEU A 158 18.81 -2.02 0.18
N ARG A 159 20.04 -2.16 0.63
CA ARG A 159 20.37 -3.06 1.75
C ARG A 159 19.64 -2.63 3.02
N THR A 160 19.35 -3.59 3.89
CA THR A 160 18.62 -3.34 5.15
C THR A 160 19.40 -2.46 6.13
N ASP A 161 20.72 -2.41 6.02
CA ASP A 161 21.63 -1.54 6.78
C ASP A 161 21.90 -0.20 6.09
N PHE A 162 21.31 0.03 4.91
CA PHE A 162 21.49 1.22 4.06
C PHE A 162 22.92 1.45 3.57
N SER A 163 23.83 0.47 3.71
CA SER A 163 25.24 0.62 3.37
C SER A 163 25.51 0.97 1.92
N ASN A 164 24.61 0.64 0.99
CA ASN A 164 24.70 0.99 -0.44
C ASN A 164 23.89 2.23 -0.83
N LEU A 165 23.35 2.98 0.13
CA LEU A 165 22.55 4.18 -0.18
C LEU A 165 23.34 5.26 -0.91
N PRO A 166 24.62 5.57 -0.57
CA PRO A 166 25.41 6.52 -1.33
C PRO A 166 25.53 6.16 -2.82
N ASP A 167 25.81 4.89 -3.13
CA ASP A 167 25.91 4.42 -4.52
C ASP A 167 24.58 4.61 -5.28
N ILE A 168 23.44 4.35 -4.61
CA ILE A 168 22.11 4.54 -5.18
C ILE A 168 21.84 6.03 -5.44
N VAL A 169 22.20 6.91 -4.51
CA VAL A 169 22.07 8.37 -4.67
C VAL A 169 22.90 8.86 -5.86
N ASP A 170 24.13 8.37 -6.03
CA ASP A 170 24.97 8.68 -7.17
C ASP A 170 24.34 8.26 -8.50
N VAL A 171 23.69 7.11 -8.54
CA VAL A 171 22.94 6.64 -9.70
C VAL A 171 21.76 7.56 -10.01
N VAL A 172 21.00 7.97 -8.99
CA VAL A 172 19.89 8.93 -9.14
C VAL A 172 20.37 10.27 -9.67
N MET A 173 21.52 10.75 -9.20
CA MET A 173 22.14 12.00 -9.64
C MET A 173 22.56 11.96 -11.11
N ARG A 174 23.22 10.89 -11.56
CA ARG A 174 23.64 10.71 -12.96
C ARG A 174 22.47 10.73 -13.94
N GLY A 175 21.27 10.44 -13.46
CA GLY A 175 20.07 10.48 -14.28
C GLY A 175 19.95 9.33 -15.29
N ASP A 176 20.80 8.34 -15.20
CA ASP A 176 20.81 7.12 -16.01
C ASP A 176 19.60 6.30 -15.64
N GLY A 177 18.47 6.77 -16.17
CA GLY A 177 17.16 6.41 -15.75
C GLY A 177 16.97 4.89 -15.78
N HIS A 178 16.68 4.33 -14.63
CA HIS A 178 16.16 2.99 -14.49
C HIS A 178 14.78 2.87 -15.16
N ARG A 179 14.66 3.52 -16.33
CA ARG A 179 13.47 3.46 -17.19
C ARG A 179 13.18 2.02 -17.55
N GLU A 180 14.22 1.24 -17.82
CA GLU A 180 14.12 -0.18 -18.16
C GLU A 180 13.51 -0.97 -17.00
N LEU A 181 13.94 -0.72 -15.75
CA LEU A 181 13.33 -1.35 -14.57
C LEU A 181 11.85 -0.99 -14.42
N ALA A 182 11.50 0.27 -14.65
CA ALA A 182 10.11 0.72 -14.56
C ALA A 182 9.23 0.14 -15.67
N GLU A 183 9.75 0.04 -16.91
CA GLU A 183 9.03 -0.60 -18.03
C GLU A 183 8.91 -2.11 -17.80
N GLN A 184 9.95 -2.76 -17.28
CA GLN A 184 9.89 -4.19 -16.95
C GLN A 184 8.86 -4.44 -15.83
N ALA A 185 8.91 -3.65 -14.76
CA ALA A 185 7.91 -3.73 -13.69
C ALA A 185 6.49 -3.47 -14.21
N HIS A 186 6.31 -2.49 -15.10
CA HIS A 186 5.02 -2.24 -15.72
C HIS A 186 4.54 -3.41 -16.59
N SER A 187 5.42 -3.97 -17.40
CA SER A 187 5.11 -5.12 -18.26
C SER A 187 4.66 -6.32 -17.45
N ASP A 188 5.44 -6.69 -16.45
CA ASP A 188 5.23 -7.92 -15.68
C ASP A 188 4.09 -7.82 -14.68
N LEU A 189 3.91 -6.64 -14.07
CA LEU A 189 2.97 -6.47 -12.97
C LEU A 189 1.62 -5.86 -13.40
N VAL A 190 1.62 -5.04 -14.45
CA VAL A 190 0.44 -4.30 -14.88
C VAL A 190 -0.09 -4.82 -16.21
N ALA A 191 0.74 -4.79 -17.28
CA ALA A 191 0.32 -5.19 -18.62
C ALA A 191 0.00 -6.68 -18.73
N SER A 192 0.60 -7.52 -17.89
CA SER A 192 0.29 -8.96 -17.82
C SER A 192 -1.14 -9.26 -17.38
N GLY A 193 -1.80 -8.32 -16.64
CA GLY A 193 -3.13 -8.51 -16.04
C GLY A 193 -3.16 -9.49 -14.85
N ASN A 194 -2.03 -10.09 -14.47
CA ASN A 194 -1.99 -11.12 -13.42
C ASN A 194 -2.30 -10.59 -12.01
N TYR A 195 -2.10 -9.30 -11.77
CA TYR A 195 -2.27 -8.65 -10.46
C TYR A 195 -3.43 -7.65 -10.46
N GLY A 196 -4.28 -7.67 -11.50
CA GLY A 196 -5.49 -6.84 -11.57
C GLY A 196 -6.66 -7.42 -10.78
N TYR A 197 -7.68 -6.60 -10.57
CA TYR A 197 -8.91 -7.02 -9.86
C TYR A 197 -9.60 -8.23 -10.49
N GLU A 198 -9.53 -8.37 -11.82
CA GLU A 198 -10.12 -9.53 -12.51
C GLU A 198 -9.42 -10.83 -12.12
N ALA A 199 -8.09 -10.83 -12.10
CA ALA A 199 -7.29 -11.98 -11.68
C ALA A 199 -7.56 -12.32 -10.21
N PHE A 200 -7.62 -11.31 -9.32
CA PHE A 200 -7.96 -11.49 -7.92
C PHE A 200 -9.34 -12.12 -7.74
N VAL A 201 -10.36 -11.58 -8.40
CA VAL A 201 -11.73 -12.12 -8.32
C VAL A 201 -11.79 -13.55 -8.83
N ARG A 202 -11.08 -13.86 -9.94
CA ARG A 202 -11.00 -15.22 -10.48
C ARG A 202 -10.38 -16.18 -9.48
N THR A 203 -9.30 -15.79 -8.81
CA THR A 203 -8.62 -16.57 -7.78
C THR A 203 -9.54 -16.85 -6.59
N VAL A 204 -10.23 -15.81 -6.09
CA VAL A 204 -11.17 -15.95 -4.98
C VAL A 204 -12.33 -16.88 -5.35
N LEU A 205 -12.90 -16.71 -6.54
CA LEU A 205 -14.01 -17.55 -6.99
C LEU A 205 -13.59 -19.01 -7.21
N ALA A 206 -12.36 -19.26 -7.61
CA ALA A 206 -11.83 -20.61 -7.75
C ALA A 206 -11.57 -21.28 -6.40
N ALA A 207 -11.21 -20.51 -5.36
CA ALA A 207 -10.94 -21.01 -4.02
C ALA A 207 -12.23 -21.26 -3.18
N VAL A 208 -13.35 -20.60 -3.53
CA VAL A 208 -14.61 -20.74 -2.82
C VAL A 208 -15.41 -21.90 -3.41
N PRO A 209 -15.71 -23.00 -2.67
CA PRO A 209 -16.57 -24.07 -3.14
C PRO A 209 -18.00 -23.54 -3.28
N LEU A 210 -18.33 -23.04 -4.45
CA LEU A 210 -19.70 -22.62 -4.78
C LEU A 210 -20.58 -23.87 -4.87
N LYS A 211 -21.47 -24.08 -3.91
CA LYS A 211 -22.50 -25.13 -4.01
C LYS A 211 -23.30 -24.90 -5.29
N SER A 212 -23.36 -25.93 -6.12
CA SER A 212 -23.91 -25.90 -7.48
C SER A 212 -25.44 -25.80 -7.52
N ALA A 213 -26.01 -24.71 -7.05
CA ALA A 213 -27.44 -24.44 -7.20
C ALA A 213 -27.63 -23.26 -8.18
N GLY A 214 -27.85 -23.55 -9.46
CA GLY A 214 -28.31 -22.59 -10.47
C GLY A 214 -27.23 -21.70 -11.08
N GLN A 215 -26.09 -22.26 -11.44
CA GLN A 215 -24.83 -21.56 -11.75
C GLN A 215 -24.82 -20.67 -13.00
N SER A 216 -25.54 -20.98 -14.08
CA SER A 216 -25.23 -20.33 -15.38
C SER A 216 -25.72 -18.88 -15.53
N ARG A 217 -26.80 -18.49 -14.86
CA ARG A 217 -27.40 -17.15 -15.02
C ARG A 217 -26.82 -16.10 -14.06
N ARG A 218 -26.43 -16.51 -12.84
CA ARG A 218 -25.90 -15.59 -11.81
C ARG A 218 -24.44 -15.21 -12.02
N GLN A 219 -23.60 -16.14 -12.51
CA GLN A 219 -22.19 -15.85 -12.85
C GLN A 219 -22.08 -14.83 -14.00
N GLY A 220 -22.93 -14.96 -15.04
CA GLY A 220 -22.94 -14.00 -16.13
C GLY A 220 -23.33 -12.57 -15.72
N ILE A 221 -24.20 -12.43 -14.71
CA ILE A 221 -24.63 -11.11 -14.20
C ILE A 221 -23.56 -10.49 -13.32
N LEU A 222 -22.88 -11.28 -12.46
CA LEU A 222 -21.78 -10.80 -11.61
C LEU A 222 -20.56 -10.38 -12.43
N LEU A 223 -20.15 -11.18 -13.41
CA LEU A 223 -19.01 -10.86 -14.29
C LEU A 223 -19.31 -9.66 -15.20
N ARG A 224 -20.53 -9.52 -15.72
CA ARG A 224 -20.95 -8.33 -16.48
C ARG A 224 -21.03 -7.09 -15.60
N GLY A 225 -21.44 -7.23 -14.34
CA GLY A 225 -21.46 -6.13 -13.37
C GLY A 225 -20.06 -5.65 -13.02
N LEU A 226 -19.10 -6.57 -12.86
CA LEU A 226 -17.70 -6.27 -12.55
C LEU A 226 -16.99 -5.62 -13.75
N SER A 227 -17.18 -6.14 -14.98
CA SER A 227 -16.59 -5.53 -16.17
C SER A 227 -17.18 -4.15 -16.49
N ALA A 228 -18.47 -3.94 -16.26
CA ALA A 228 -19.09 -2.61 -16.38
C ALA A 228 -18.54 -1.63 -15.32
N TRP A 229 -18.17 -2.14 -14.15
CA TRP A 229 -17.58 -1.33 -13.08
C TRP A 229 -16.11 -0.95 -13.39
N GLU A 230 -15.32 -1.86 -13.98
CA GLU A 230 -13.95 -1.55 -14.44
C GLU A 230 -13.93 -0.48 -15.52
N HIS A 231 -14.80 -0.58 -16.53
CA HIS A 231 -14.92 0.45 -17.57
C HIS A 231 -15.43 1.81 -17.05
N ALA A 232 -16.14 1.83 -15.92
CA ALA A 232 -16.59 3.05 -15.28
C ALA A 232 -15.53 3.67 -14.35
N ALA A 233 -14.56 2.89 -13.88
CA ALA A 233 -13.46 3.35 -13.04
C ALA A 233 -12.39 4.14 -13.84
N ASP A 234 -12.31 3.93 -15.15
CA ASP A 234 -11.38 4.64 -16.05
C ASP A 234 -11.83 6.07 -16.42
N GLY A 235 -12.96 6.54 -15.87
CA GLY A 235 -13.49 7.90 -16.08
C GLY A 235 -12.95 8.92 -15.07
N PRO A 236 -13.03 10.26 -15.40
CA PRO A 236 -12.58 11.31 -14.50
C PRO A 236 -13.36 11.29 -13.17
N SER A 237 -12.68 11.69 -12.10
CA SER A 237 -13.05 11.57 -10.66
C SER A 237 -14.49 11.99 -10.27
N TRP A 238 -15.16 12.80 -11.07
CA TRP A 238 -16.57 13.17 -10.91
C TRP A 238 -17.56 12.01 -11.18
N GLY A 239 -17.12 10.93 -11.82
CA GLY A 239 -17.92 9.72 -12.07
C GLY A 239 -18.25 8.95 -10.79
N TRP A 240 -17.36 8.95 -9.79
CA TRP A 240 -17.52 8.18 -8.56
C TRP A 240 -18.74 8.55 -7.72
N VAL A 241 -19.08 9.84 -7.65
CA VAL A 241 -20.27 10.30 -6.92
C VAL A 241 -21.55 9.84 -7.61
N ARG A 242 -21.61 9.90 -8.95
CA ARG A 242 -22.76 9.44 -9.74
C ARG A 242 -22.89 7.93 -9.75
N ILE A 243 -21.78 7.19 -9.80
CA ILE A 243 -21.78 5.72 -9.74
C ILE A 243 -22.26 5.26 -8.36
N ARG A 244 -21.79 5.86 -7.27
CA ARG A 244 -22.26 5.55 -5.92
C ARG A 244 -23.76 5.76 -5.74
N GLN A 245 -24.35 6.77 -6.41
CA GLN A 245 -25.79 7.01 -6.39
C GLN A 245 -26.57 5.99 -7.23
N ARG A 246 -26.01 5.49 -8.34
CA ARG A 246 -26.67 4.48 -9.20
C ARG A 246 -26.50 3.05 -8.71
N VAL A 247 -25.35 2.72 -8.14
CA VAL A 247 -25.03 1.35 -7.65
C VAL A 247 -25.71 1.04 -6.31
N ARG A 248 -25.90 2.05 -5.44
CA ARG A 248 -26.61 1.86 -4.16
C ARG A 248 -27.99 1.19 -4.28
N PRO A 249 -28.88 1.60 -5.17
CA PRO A 249 -30.19 0.94 -5.33
C PRO A 249 -30.06 -0.48 -5.88
N MET A 250 -29.14 -0.73 -6.81
CA MET A 250 -28.90 -2.08 -7.37
C MET A 250 -28.35 -3.05 -6.30
N VAL A 251 -27.35 -2.64 -5.53
CA VAL A 251 -26.82 -3.45 -4.42
C VAL A 251 -27.88 -3.69 -3.37
N ARG A 252 -28.71 -2.70 -3.05
CA ARG A 252 -29.81 -2.84 -2.10
C ARG A 252 -30.87 -3.81 -2.60
N GLU A 253 -31.18 -3.81 -3.89
CA GLU A 253 -32.13 -4.71 -4.51
C GLU A 253 -31.59 -6.16 -4.55
N VAL A 254 -30.31 -6.35 -4.88
CA VAL A 254 -29.66 -7.67 -4.82
C VAL A 254 -29.66 -8.21 -3.40
N LEU A 255 -29.31 -7.40 -2.40
CA LEU A 255 -29.33 -7.78 -1.00
C LEU A 255 -30.76 -8.09 -0.50
N ARG A 256 -31.77 -7.38 -1.01
CA ARG A 256 -33.18 -7.67 -0.71
C ARG A 256 -33.63 -9.01 -1.29
N ARG A 257 -33.30 -9.30 -2.55
CA ARG A 257 -33.67 -10.54 -3.24
C ARG A 257 -32.95 -11.77 -2.71
N THR A 258 -31.75 -11.60 -2.15
CA THR A 258 -30.98 -12.69 -1.54
C THR A 258 -31.29 -12.92 -0.06
N GLY A 259 -32.18 -12.13 0.54
CA GLY A 259 -32.49 -12.20 1.97
C GLY A 259 -31.38 -11.66 2.89
N LEU A 260 -30.27 -11.18 2.34
CA LEU A 260 -29.12 -10.70 3.10
C LEU A 260 -29.26 -9.23 3.58
N LEU A 261 -30.29 -8.52 3.11
CA LEU A 261 -30.47 -7.11 3.46
C LEU A 261 -30.67 -6.90 4.97
N ALA A 262 -31.48 -7.74 5.60
CA ALA A 262 -31.74 -7.68 7.03
C ALA A 262 -30.47 -7.92 7.85
N THR A 263 -29.65 -8.90 7.46
CA THR A 263 -28.38 -9.26 8.11
C THR A 263 -27.35 -8.13 8.00
N VAL A 264 -27.24 -7.49 6.82
CA VAL A 264 -26.33 -6.36 6.60
C VAL A 264 -26.79 -5.11 7.36
N MET A 265 -28.09 -4.86 7.42
CA MET A 265 -28.65 -3.73 8.16
C MET A 265 -28.51 -3.89 9.67
N SER A 266 -28.76 -5.08 10.22
CA SER A 266 -28.56 -5.38 11.65
C SER A 266 -27.08 -5.27 12.06
N ALA A 267 -26.15 -5.76 11.24
CA ALA A 267 -24.73 -5.63 11.49
C ALA A 267 -24.26 -4.14 11.48
N ARG A 268 -24.81 -3.31 10.58
CA ARG A 268 -24.54 -1.87 10.55
C ARG A 268 -25.14 -1.15 11.76
N ALA A 269 -26.35 -1.49 12.16
CA ALA A 269 -27.00 -0.94 13.36
C ALA A 269 -26.22 -1.28 14.63
N ALA A 270 -25.75 -2.51 14.77
CA ALA A 270 -24.92 -2.97 15.88
C ALA A 270 -23.57 -2.23 15.95
N ARG A 271 -22.91 -2.00 14.80
CA ARG A 271 -21.66 -1.21 14.74
C ARG A 271 -21.89 0.26 15.11
N ARG A 272 -23.00 0.85 14.66
CA ARG A 272 -23.37 2.23 15.02
C ARG A 272 -23.68 2.38 16.50
N ALA A 273 -24.39 1.42 17.08
CA ALA A 273 -24.69 1.40 18.52
C ALA A 273 -23.42 1.25 19.39
N ARG A 274 -22.44 0.44 18.94
CA ARG A 274 -21.14 0.32 19.63
C ARG A 274 -20.31 1.61 19.56
N ARG A 275 -20.33 2.32 18.42
CA ARG A 275 -19.64 3.62 18.30
C ARG A 275 -20.28 4.72 19.17
N LEU A 276 -21.59 4.72 19.34
CA LEU A 276 -22.30 5.69 20.18
C LEU A 276 -22.16 5.41 21.71
N ARG A 277 -21.71 4.21 22.08
CA ARG A 277 -21.39 3.87 23.49
C ARG A 277 -19.93 4.05 23.85
N ALA A 278 -19.07 4.33 22.86
CA ALA A 278 -17.63 4.52 23.04
C ALA A 278 -17.21 6.01 22.97
N ASN A 279 -18.15 6.92 22.73
CA ASN A 279 -18.07 8.37 22.93
C ASN A 279 -18.98 8.78 24.10
#